data_ea43392b0cd4725c0f45ffa0ae81679b
#
_entry.id   ea43392b0cd4725c0f45ffa0ae81679b
#
_cell.length_a   1.000
_cell.length_b   1.000
_cell.length_c   1.000
_cell.angle_alpha   90.00
_cell.angle_beta   90.00
_cell.angle_gamma   90.00
#
_symmetry.space_group_name_H-M   'P 1'
#
loop_
_entity.id
_entity.type
_entity.pdbx_description
1 polymer ?
#
loop_
_entity_poly.entity_id
_entity_poly.type
_entity_poly.pdbx_seq_one_letter_code
_entity_poly.pdbx_strand_id
1 'polypeptide(L)'
;SLPKRQTTLKSRYLSKFQQIFRVDSEISSPLLLEEKTKLFEQIKSNINKYNAIIIQSYDKGLIDLWLIKNLLKLSKEKNIPIYVDPKRKNFFDFLGVKFFKPNVKEISEALKTKVDKFNIEKIGTELRKKINCSVLLITQGPDGMSLFDENGFHQIPTKAKSVHDVSGAGDTVISVFVVSNLCGADNKLATE
;
A
#
# COMPACT_ATOMS: atom_id res chain seq x y z
N SER A 1 4.90 -7.86 -21.16
CA SER A 1 3.89 -8.88 -20.76
C SER A 1 4.57 -10.23 -20.59
N LEU A 2 4.13 -11.01 -19.63
CA LEU A 2 4.60 -12.36 -19.42
C LEU A 2 3.79 -13.30 -20.33
N PRO A 3 4.42 -14.04 -21.25
CA PRO A 3 3.72 -14.72 -22.35
C PRO A 3 2.68 -15.79 -21.89
N LYS A 4 2.79 -16.26 -20.66
CA LYS A 4 1.92 -17.32 -20.10
C LYS A 4 1.01 -16.84 -18.95
N ARG A 5 1.03 -15.54 -18.62
CA ARG A 5 0.25 -15.00 -17.52
C ARG A 5 -0.82 -14.06 -18.05
N GLN A 6 -2.07 -14.48 -17.91
CA GLN A 6 -3.21 -13.64 -18.26
C GLN A 6 -3.28 -12.42 -17.35
N THR A 7 -3.52 -11.25 -17.93
CA THR A 7 -3.84 -10.03 -17.18
C THR A 7 -5.15 -10.24 -16.41
N THR A 8 -5.19 -9.82 -15.16
CA THR A 8 -6.40 -9.89 -14.33
C THR A 8 -7.55 -9.15 -15.02
N LEU A 9 -8.65 -9.82 -15.20
CA LEU A 9 -9.90 -9.27 -15.72
C LEU A 9 -10.94 -9.22 -14.60
N LYS A 10 -11.52 -8.06 -14.37
CA LYS A 10 -12.57 -7.84 -13.36
C LYS A 10 -13.84 -7.36 -14.05
N SER A 11 -14.78 -8.26 -14.26
CA SER A 11 -16.07 -7.99 -14.90
C SER A 11 -17.11 -7.64 -13.84
N ARG A 12 -17.63 -6.42 -13.90
CA ARG A 12 -18.71 -5.95 -13.02
C ARG A 12 -20.02 -5.93 -13.77
N TYR A 13 -21.00 -6.60 -13.23
CA TYR A 13 -22.36 -6.63 -13.78
C TYR A 13 -23.22 -5.65 -12.99
N LEU A 14 -23.72 -4.65 -13.69
CA LEU A 14 -24.49 -3.55 -13.13
C LEU A 14 -25.93 -3.62 -13.62
N SER A 15 -26.89 -3.31 -12.76
CA SER A 15 -28.27 -3.01 -13.14
C SER A 15 -28.58 -1.60 -12.68
N LYS A 16 -28.86 -0.71 -13.63
CA LYS A 16 -29.02 0.73 -13.37
C LYS A 16 -27.76 1.28 -12.65
N PHE A 17 -27.87 1.59 -11.34
CA PHE A 17 -26.80 2.16 -10.52
C PHE A 17 -26.27 1.18 -9.45
N GLN A 18 -26.72 -0.08 -9.46
CA GLN A 18 -26.35 -1.07 -8.46
C GLN A 18 -25.48 -2.16 -9.07
N GLN A 19 -24.33 -2.43 -8.45
CA GLN A 19 -23.51 -3.60 -8.80
C GLN A 19 -24.21 -4.86 -8.26
N ILE A 20 -24.57 -5.78 -9.17
CA ILE A 20 -25.22 -7.04 -8.83
C ILE A 20 -24.19 -8.08 -8.41
N PHE A 21 -23.16 -8.30 -9.25
CA PHE A 21 -22.06 -9.20 -8.93
C PHE A 21 -20.81 -8.83 -9.72
N ARG A 22 -19.69 -9.40 -9.30
CA ARG A 22 -18.38 -9.27 -9.96
C ARG A 22 -17.79 -10.66 -10.22
N VAL A 23 -17.22 -10.85 -11.41
CA VAL A 23 -16.45 -12.04 -11.78
C VAL A 23 -15.01 -11.62 -11.99
N ASP A 24 -14.09 -12.23 -11.25
CA ASP A 24 -12.65 -11.98 -11.36
C ASP A 24 -11.99 -13.19 -12.04
N SER A 25 -11.39 -12.99 -13.22
CA SER A 25 -10.51 -13.97 -13.87
C SER A 25 -9.06 -13.57 -13.62
N GLU A 26 -8.38 -14.32 -12.76
CA GLU A 26 -7.06 -13.92 -12.27
C GLU A 26 -6.16 -15.09 -11.91
N ILE A 27 -4.85 -14.87 -11.98
CA ILE A 27 -3.82 -15.82 -11.57
C ILE A 27 -3.14 -15.28 -10.32
N SER A 28 -3.21 -16.02 -9.21
CA SER A 28 -2.61 -15.64 -7.91
C SER A 28 -1.34 -16.44 -7.58
N SER A 29 -0.91 -17.36 -8.46
CA SER A 29 0.34 -18.10 -8.27
C SER A 29 1.56 -17.17 -8.31
N PRO A 30 2.62 -17.46 -7.56
CA PRO A 30 3.87 -16.70 -7.64
C PRO A 30 4.46 -16.71 -9.06
N LEU A 31 5.17 -15.64 -9.42
CA LEU A 31 5.99 -15.64 -10.63
C LEU A 31 7.13 -16.65 -10.52
N LEU A 32 7.55 -17.20 -11.66
CA LEU A 32 8.78 -17.99 -11.73
C LEU A 32 9.99 -17.11 -11.40
N LEU A 33 11.05 -17.72 -10.87
CA LEU A 33 12.25 -16.98 -10.47
C LEU A 33 12.87 -16.20 -11.65
N GLU A 34 12.89 -16.78 -12.84
CA GLU A 34 13.38 -16.13 -14.05
C GLU A 34 12.56 -14.87 -14.39
N GLU A 35 11.23 -14.94 -14.27
CA GLU A 35 10.33 -13.81 -14.52
C GLU A 35 10.54 -12.68 -13.52
N LYS A 36 10.69 -13.03 -12.23
CA LYS A 36 10.99 -12.06 -11.16
C LYS A 36 12.35 -11.41 -11.36
N THR A 37 13.36 -12.16 -11.73
CA THR A 37 14.70 -11.65 -11.98
C THR A 37 14.69 -10.67 -13.15
N LYS A 38 14.04 -11.02 -14.26
CA LYS A 38 13.89 -10.10 -15.41
C LYS A 38 13.20 -8.79 -15.02
N LEU A 39 12.09 -8.88 -14.26
CA LEU A 39 11.40 -7.71 -13.75
C LEU A 39 12.30 -6.85 -12.86
N PHE A 40 13.00 -7.47 -11.91
CA PHE A 40 13.89 -6.77 -11.00
C PHE A 40 15.04 -6.08 -11.74
N GLU A 41 15.68 -6.73 -12.71
CA GLU A 41 16.74 -6.10 -13.53
C GLU A 41 16.22 -4.92 -14.36
N GLN A 42 14.97 -4.99 -14.86
CA GLN A 42 14.34 -3.85 -15.53
C GLN A 42 14.11 -2.67 -14.56
N ILE A 43 13.67 -2.95 -13.33
CA ILE A 43 13.53 -1.92 -12.29
C ILE A 43 14.90 -1.31 -11.99
N LYS A 44 15.88 -2.14 -11.71
CA LYS A 44 17.24 -1.74 -11.33
C LYS A 44 17.92 -0.88 -12.41
N SER A 45 17.78 -1.24 -13.67
CA SER A 45 18.37 -0.48 -14.80
C SER A 45 17.74 0.90 -15.00
N ASN A 46 16.48 1.07 -14.61
CA ASN A 46 15.76 2.33 -14.79
C ASN A 46 15.61 3.15 -13.49
N ILE A 47 16.00 2.62 -12.35
CA ILE A 47 15.70 3.20 -11.04
C ILE A 47 16.16 4.65 -10.87
N ASN A 48 17.29 5.01 -11.47
CA ASN A 48 17.83 6.38 -11.40
C ASN A 48 16.99 7.43 -12.14
N LYS A 49 15.95 7.01 -12.87
CA LYS A 49 15.00 7.91 -13.54
C LYS A 49 13.83 8.28 -12.63
N TYR A 50 13.73 7.70 -11.45
CA TYR A 50 12.58 7.82 -10.55
C TYR A 50 13.00 8.34 -9.18
N ASN A 51 12.09 9.06 -8.53
CA ASN A 51 12.30 9.66 -7.22
C ASN A 51 11.72 8.81 -6.07
N ALA A 52 10.87 7.84 -6.40
CA ALA A 52 10.26 6.94 -5.42
C ALA A 52 9.84 5.61 -6.05
N ILE A 53 9.63 4.60 -5.20
CA ILE A 53 8.99 3.33 -5.56
C ILE A 53 7.68 3.24 -4.80
N ILE A 54 6.56 3.04 -5.52
CA ILE A 54 5.26 2.70 -4.91
C ILE A 54 5.03 1.21 -5.09
N ILE A 55 4.81 0.49 -3.99
CA ILE A 55 4.44 -0.91 -3.99
C ILE A 55 2.96 -1.02 -3.63
N GLN A 56 2.11 -1.25 -4.64
CA GLN A 56 0.70 -1.53 -4.48
C GLN A 56 0.49 -3.05 -4.50
N SER A 57 0.28 -3.66 -3.34
CA SER A 57 0.08 -5.11 -3.24
C SER A 57 -1.39 -5.47 -3.49
N TYR A 58 -1.62 -6.53 -4.27
CA TYR A 58 -2.93 -7.13 -4.51
C TYR A 58 -2.95 -8.63 -4.20
N ASP A 59 -1.88 -9.18 -3.63
CA ASP A 59 -1.71 -10.61 -3.33
C ASP A 59 -1.88 -11.52 -4.56
N LYS A 60 -1.51 -11.02 -5.76
CA LYS A 60 -1.61 -11.74 -7.04
C LYS A 60 -0.29 -12.38 -7.47
N GLY A 61 0.60 -12.70 -6.53
CA GLY A 61 1.82 -13.47 -6.77
C GLY A 61 2.98 -12.69 -7.38
N LEU A 62 2.83 -11.39 -7.64
CA LEU A 62 3.93 -10.52 -8.11
C LEU A 62 4.85 -10.14 -6.96
N ILE A 63 4.27 -9.63 -5.89
CA ILE A 63 5.00 -9.16 -4.71
C ILE A 63 5.18 -10.35 -3.75
N ASP A 64 6.41 -10.82 -3.62
CA ASP A 64 6.81 -11.86 -2.68
C ASP A 64 8.06 -11.44 -1.88
N LEU A 65 8.44 -12.24 -0.91
CA LEU A 65 9.58 -11.96 -0.03
C LEU A 65 10.89 -11.73 -0.78
N TRP A 66 11.13 -12.47 -1.89
CA TRP A 66 12.33 -12.30 -2.69
C TRP A 66 12.38 -10.90 -3.33
N LEU A 67 11.29 -10.50 -3.99
CA LEU A 67 11.20 -9.19 -4.63
C LEU A 67 11.27 -8.06 -3.61
N ILE A 68 10.55 -8.18 -2.48
CA ILE A 68 10.57 -7.20 -1.39
C ILE A 68 12.00 -6.98 -0.89
N LYS A 69 12.73 -8.04 -0.55
CA LYS A 69 14.12 -7.94 -0.05
C LYS A 69 15.04 -7.25 -1.06
N ASN A 70 14.92 -7.59 -2.35
CA ASN A 70 15.73 -6.98 -3.39
C ASN A 70 15.39 -5.50 -3.62
N LEU A 71 14.10 -5.13 -3.58
CA LEU A 71 13.67 -3.72 -3.67
C LEU A 71 14.12 -2.90 -2.47
N LEU A 72 14.01 -3.43 -1.24
CA LEU A 72 14.49 -2.76 -0.03
C LEU A 72 16.01 -2.53 -0.07
N LYS A 73 16.77 -3.50 -0.56
CA LYS A 73 18.22 -3.36 -0.76
C LYS A 73 18.52 -2.29 -1.80
N LEU A 74 17.91 -2.34 -2.96
CA LEU A 74 18.07 -1.36 -4.04
C LEU A 74 17.70 0.07 -3.61
N SER A 75 16.60 0.21 -2.86
CA SER A 75 16.16 1.49 -2.28
C SER A 75 17.23 2.12 -1.40
N LYS A 76 17.84 1.34 -0.52
CA LYS A 76 18.94 1.80 0.35
C LYS A 76 20.19 2.18 -0.46
N GLU A 77 20.60 1.35 -1.41
CA GLU A 77 21.76 1.60 -2.26
C GLU A 77 21.62 2.87 -3.11
N LYS A 78 20.39 3.17 -3.55
CA LYS A 78 20.09 4.29 -4.44
C LYS A 78 19.52 5.51 -3.74
N ASN A 79 19.26 5.42 -2.43
CA ASN A 79 18.60 6.44 -1.65
C ASN A 79 17.22 6.86 -2.23
N ILE A 80 16.45 5.88 -2.73
CA ILE A 80 15.12 6.08 -3.31
C ILE A 80 14.07 5.52 -2.36
N PRO A 81 13.15 6.34 -1.81
CA PRO A 81 12.21 5.90 -0.81
C PRO A 81 11.16 4.93 -1.39
N ILE A 82 10.72 3.99 -0.54
CA ILE A 82 9.63 3.06 -0.85
C ILE A 82 8.39 3.45 -0.05
N TYR A 83 7.25 3.49 -0.75
CA TYR A 83 5.91 3.71 -0.23
C TYR A 83 5.06 2.47 -0.49
N VAL A 84 4.35 1.97 0.51
CA VAL A 84 3.68 0.67 0.45
C VAL A 84 2.20 0.77 0.81
N ASP A 85 1.35 0.20 -0.05
CA ASP A 85 -0.01 -0.21 0.28
C ASP A 85 -0.01 -1.74 0.42
N PRO A 86 0.04 -2.28 1.65
CA PRO A 86 0.22 -3.71 1.87
C PRO A 86 -1.08 -4.48 1.69
N LYS A 87 -0.94 -5.81 1.50
CA LYS A 87 -2.00 -6.78 1.69
C LYS A 87 -1.56 -7.85 2.67
N ARG A 88 -2.43 -8.82 2.93
CA ARG A 88 -2.26 -9.84 3.97
C ARG A 88 -0.96 -10.63 3.85
N LYS A 89 -0.62 -11.08 2.62
CA LYS A 89 0.66 -11.74 2.39
C LYS A 89 1.77 -10.72 2.55
N ASN A 90 2.86 -11.10 3.15
CA ASN A 90 4.05 -10.23 3.32
C ASN A 90 3.79 -8.92 4.10
N PHE A 91 2.70 -8.82 4.88
CA PHE A 91 2.34 -7.58 5.60
C PHE A 91 3.50 -7.05 6.47
N PHE A 92 4.25 -7.93 7.11
CA PHE A 92 5.37 -7.57 7.99
C PHE A 92 6.73 -7.60 7.31
N ASP A 93 6.81 -7.87 6.01
CA ASP A 93 8.10 -7.99 5.30
C ASP A 93 8.66 -6.66 4.78
N PHE A 94 7.85 -5.60 4.79
CA PHE A 94 8.22 -4.27 4.32
C PHE A 94 8.93 -3.44 5.40
N LEU A 95 10.07 -3.93 5.89
CA LEU A 95 10.79 -3.30 6.99
C LEU A 95 11.61 -2.09 6.55
N GLY A 96 11.46 -0.97 7.27
CA GLY A 96 12.26 0.24 7.05
C GLY A 96 11.83 1.06 5.83
N VAL A 97 10.60 0.92 5.37
CA VAL A 97 10.05 1.74 4.27
C VAL A 97 9.76 3.17 4.72
N LYS A 98 9.71 4.12 3.79
CA LYS A 98 9.38 5.52 4.09
C LYS A 98 7.93 5.64 4.56
N PHE A 99 7.00 4.94 3.88
CA PHE A 99 5.56 5.06 4.12
C PHE A 99 4.88 3.71 4.05
N PHE A 100 3.97 3.44 4.98
CA PHE A 100 3.21 2.20 5.06
C PHE A 100 1.73 2.53 5.31
N LYS A 101 0.82 2.12 4.39
CA LYS A 101 -0.58 2.53 4.40
C LYS A 101 -1.55 1.34 4.43
N PRO A 102 -1.74 0.67 5.54
CA PRO A 102 -2.80 -0.32 5.69
C PRO A 102 -4.16 0.32 5.98
N ASN A 103 -5.23 -0.44 5.81
CA ASN A 103 -6.54 -0.13 6.40
C ASN A 103 -6.78 -0.91 7.70
N VAL A 104 -7.81 -0.52 8.45
CA VAL A 104 -8.19 -1.16 9.73
C VAL A 104 -8.38 -2.67 9.58
N LYS A 105 -9.02 -3.13 8.49
CA LYS A 105 -9.27 -4.55 8.24
C LYS A 105 -7.95 -5.32 8.02
N GLU A 106 -7.05 -4.78 7.22
CA GLU A 106 -5.73 -5.39 6.95
C GLU A 106 -4.90 -5.53 8.23
N ILE A 107 -4.92 -4.52 9.10
CA ILE A 107 -4.24 -4.58 10.41
C ILE A 107 -4.89 -5.62 11.30
N SER A 108 -6.24 -5.62 11.39
CA SER A 108 -6.96 -6.57 12.22
C SER A 108 -6.70 -8.03 11.81
N GLU A 109 -6.64 -8.29 10.51
CA GLU A 109 -6.30 -9.60 9.96
C GLU A 109 -4.82 -9.99 10.23
N ALA A 110 -3.89 -9.04 10.04
CA ALA A 110 -2.45 -9.28 10.22
C ALA A 110 -2.08 -9.51 11.70
N LEU A 111 -2.70 -8.76 12.62
CA LEU A 111 -2.47 -8.86 14.06
C LEU A 111 -3.39 -9.88 14.74
N LYS A 112 -4.41 -10.41 14.05
CA LYS A 112 -5.47 -11.26 14.61
C LYS A 112 -6.15 -10.62 15.82
N THR A 113 -6.37 -9.32 15.77
CA THR A 113 -6.92 -8.50 16.86
C THR A 113 -7.88 -7.48 16.27
N LYS A 114 -9.01 -7.24 16.93
CA LYS A 114 -9.94 -6.20 16.53
C LYS A 114 -9.29 -4.83 16.72
N VAL A 115 -9.26 -4.04 15.65
CA VAL A 115 -8.80 -2.65 15.68
C VAL A 115 -10.02 -1.74 15.58
N ASP A 116 -10.12 -0.77 16.49
CA ASP A 116 -11.17 0.23 16.56
C ASP A 116 -10.64 1.57 17.09
N LYS A 117 -11.52 2.56 17.21
CA LYS A 117 -11.18 3.91 17.65
C LYS A 117 -10.57 3.99 19.06
N PHE A 118 -10.76 3.00 19.90
CA PHE A 118 -10.26 3.00 21.28
C PHE A 118 -8.83 2.47 21.41
N ASN A 119 -8.38 1.67 20.45
CA ASN A 119 -7.07 1.05 20.49
C ASN A 119 -6.15 1.41 19.32
N ILE A 120 -6.65 2.15 18.33
CA ILE A 120 -5.92 2.44 17.08
C ILE A 120 -4.63 3.22 17.34
N GLU A 121 -4.60 4.15 18.29
CA GLU A 121 -3.40 4.92 18.62
C GLU A 121 -2.28 4.01 19.15
N LYS A 122 -2.61 3.14 20.11
CA LYS A 122 -1.66 2.16 20.66
C LYS A 122 -1.18 1.20 19.58
N ILE A 123 -2.12 0.59 18.85
CA ILE A 123 -1.81 -0.40 17.81
C ILE A 123 -0.99 0.25 16.68
N GLY A 124 -1.34 1.45 16.24
CA GLY A 124 -0.61 2.15 15.19
C GLY A 124 0.82 2.51 15.62
N THR A 125 0.99 2.97 16.86
CA THR A 125 2.31 3.26 17.42
C THR A 125 3.20 2.01 17.48
N GLU A 126 2.66 0.89 17.94
CA GLU A 126 3.37 -0.39 18.00
C GLU A 126 3.67 -0.93 16.59
N LEU A 127 2.71 -0.82 15.67
CA LEU A 127 2.86 -1.27 14.29
C LEU A 127 3.93 -0.44 13.55
N ARG A 128 3.92 0.90 13.69
CA ARG A 128 4.95 1.76 13.10
C ARG A 128 6.34 1.36 13.56
N LYS A 129 6.53 1.08 14.85
CA LYS A 129 7.79 0.61 15.43
C LYS A 129 8.17 -0.77 14.87
N LYS A 130 7.21 -1.70 14.78
CA LYS A 130 7.44 -3.06 14.27
C LYS A 130 7.85 -3.09 12.80
N ILE A 131 7.20 -2.29 11.95
CA ILE A 131 7.57 -2.12 10.53
C ILE A 131 8.83 -1.26 10.38
N ASN A 132 9.15 -0.45 11.38
CA ASN A 132 10.23 0.53 11.34
C ASN A 132 10.06 1.49 10.14
N CYS A 133 8.83 1.94 9.87
CA CYS A 133 8.56 2.92 8.82
C CYS A 133 8.63 4.36 9.35
N SER A 134 9.01 5.31 8.49
CA SER A 134 9.02 6.73 8.87
C SER A 134 7.60 7.22 9.13
N VAL A 135 6.67 6.83 8.27
CA VAL A 135 5.25 7.24 8.32
C VAL A 135 4.36 6.00 8.21
N LEU A 136 3.41 5.87 9.14
CA LEU A 136 2.29 4.93 9.04
C LEU A 136 1.00 5.73 8.88
N LEU A 137 0.21 5.40 7.86
CA LEU A 137 -1.12 5.96 7.63
C LEU A 137 -2.17 4.86 7.63
N ILE A 138 -3.07 4.87 8.60
CA ILE A 138 -4.16 3.89 8.69
C ILE A 138 -5.43 4.49 8.13
N THR A 139 -5.97 3.92 7.05
CA THR A 139 -7.25 4.36 6.49
C THR A 139 -8.41 3.69 7.22
N GLN A 140 -9.46 4.48 7.58
CA GLN A 140 -10.58 4.08 8.42
C GLN A 140 -11.94 4.26 7.73
N GLY A 141 -11.93 4.41 6.40
CA GLY A 141 -13.16 4.66 5.63
C GLY A 141 -13.85 5.96 6.05
N PRO A 142 -15.14 5.90 6.49
CA PRO A 142 -15.87 7.10 6.90
C PRO A 142 -15.24 7.86 8.07
N ASP A 143 -14.49 7.18 8.92
CA ASP A 143 -13.85 7.76 10.10
C ASP A 143 -12.55 8.53 9.76
N GLY A 144 -12.19 8.59 8.48
CA GLY A 144 -11.01 9.32 8.03
C GLY A 144 -9.72 8.50 8.06
N MET A 145 -8.64 9.07 8.58
CA MET A 145 -7.32 8.46 8.60
C MET A 145 -6.58 8.75 9.89
N SER A 146 -5.73 7.83 10.32
CA SER A 146 -4.82 7.97 11.46
C SER A 146 -3.38 8.01 10.97
N LEU A 147 -2.71 9.13 11.14
CA LEU A 147 -1.31 9.36 10.78
C LEU A 147 -0.41 9.16 12.00
N PHE A 148 0.70 8.46 11.81
CA PHE A 148 1.75 8.23 12.81
C PHE A 148 3.11 8.53 12.20
N ASP A 149 3.82 9.49 12.73
CA ASP A 149 5.16 9.86 12.29
C ASP A 149 6.07 10.23 13.47
N GLU A 150 7.14 10.97 13.24
CA GLU A 150 8.06 11.44 14.27
C GLU A 150 7.40 12.44 15.24
N ASN A 151 6.36 13.15 14.81
CA ASN A 151 5.60 14.10 15.61
C ASN A 151 4.49 13.44 16.44
N GLY A 152 4.30 12.11 16.30
CA GLY A 152 3.34 11.34 17.06
C GLY A 152 2.11 10.92 16.26
N PHE A 153 0.95 10.91 16.92
CA PHE A 153 -0.33 10.50 16.38
C PHE A 153 -1.20 11.71 16.00
N HIS A 154 -1.79 11.67 14.80
CA HIS A 154 -2.73 12.67 14.33
C HIS A 154 -3.96 11.99 13.72
N GLN A 155 -5.14 12.34 14.18
CA GLN A 155 -6.40 11.93 13.57
C GLN A 155 -6.78 12.94 12.49
N ILE A 156 -7.02 12.45 11.26
CA ILE A 156 -7.41 13.27 10.12
C ILE A 156 -8.84 12.88 9.73
N PRO A 157 -9.84 13.75 9.99
CA PRO A 157 -11.22 13.45 9.70
C PRO A 157 -11.48 13.42 8.20
N THR A 158 -12.49 12.62 7.78
CA THR A 158 -12.95 12.67 6.38
C THR A 158 -13.59 14.02 6.06
N LYS A 159 -13.30 14.56 4.89
CA LYS A 159 -13.95 15.76 4.34
C LYS A 159 -15.06 15.41 3.33
N ALA A 160 -15.27 14.12 3.04
CA ALA A 160 -16.26 13.68 2.06
C ALA A 160 -17.68 13.95 2.55
N LYS A 161 -18.46 14.70 1.75
CA LYS A 161 -19.88 15.00 2.04
C LYS A 161 -20.82 13.88 1.59
N SER A 162 -20.43 13.13 0.57
CA SER A 162 -21.17 11.95 0.08
C SER A 162 -20.17 11.00 -0.58
N VAL A 163 -20.38 9.71 -0.38
CA VAL A 163 -19.53 8.67 -0.99
C VAL A 163 -20.43 7.77 -1.83
N HIS A 164 -20.25 7.82 -3.15
CA HIS A 164 -20.99 6.95 -4.08
C HIS A 164 -20.22 5.67 -4.41
N ASP A 165 -18.89 5.75 -4.51
CA ASP A 165 -17.99 4.62 -4.75
C ASP A 165 -16.65 4.87 -4.05
N VAL A 166 -16.18 3.87 -3.31
CA VAL A 166 -14.88 3.89 -2.60
C VAL A 166 -13.79 3.16 -3.37
N SER A 167 -14.10 2.67 -4.58
CA SER A 167 -13.11 1.95 -5.40
C SER A 167 -11.95 2.87 -5.78
N GLY A 168 -10.71 2.46 -5.46
CA GLY A 168 -9.51 3.24 -5.75
C GLY A 168 -9.20 4.37 -4.76
N ALA A 169 -10.02 4.59 -3.72
CA ALA A 169 -9.73 5.62 -2.71
C ALA A 169 -8.34 5.40 -2.06
N GLY A 170 -8.00 4.15 -1.72
CA GLY A 170 -6.68 3.82 -1.17
C GLY A 170 -5.53 4.08 -2.14
N ASP A 171 -5.75 3.80 -3.43
CA ASP A 171 -4.76 4.03 -4.49
C ASP A 171 -4.55 5.54 -4.70
N THR A 172 -5.62 6.33 -4.62
CA THR A 172 -5.57 7.79 -4.69
C THR A 172 -4.81 8.37 -3.50
N VAL A 173 -5.13 7.93 -2.29
CA VAL A 173 -4.44 8.40 -1.07
C VAL A 173 -2.93 8.19 -1.15
N ILE A 174 -2.46 6.98 -1.50
CA ILE A 174 -1.02 6.75 -1.59
C ILE A 174 -0.37 7.58 -2.70
N SER A 175 -1.02 7.71 -3.85
CA SER A 175 -0.48 8.46 -4.99
C SER A 175 -0.34 9.94 -4.67
N VAL A 176 -1.38 10.56 -4.09
CA VAL A 176 -1.36 11.97 -3.71
C VAL A 176 -0.33 12.21 -2.60
N PHE A 177 -0.32 11.36 -1.57
CA PHE A 177 0.66 11.46 -0.49
C PHE A 177 2.10 11.44 -1.04
N VAL A 178 2.43 10.49 -1.92
CA VAL A 178 3.78 10.36 -2.48
C VAL A 178 4.18 11.62 -3.24
N VAL A 179 3.31 12.12 -4.13
CA VAL A 179 3.60 13.31 -4.93
C VAL A 179 3.78 14.53 -4.01
N SER A 180 2.86 14.75 -3.06
CA SER A 180 2.93 15.87 -2.12
C SER A 180 4.21 15.83 -1.27
N ASN A 181 4.55 14.65 -0.74
CA ASN A 181 5.75 14.46 0.08
C ASN A 181 7.04 14.69 -0.72
N LEU A 182 7.10 14.22 -1.98
CA LEU A 182 8.24 14.49 -2.87
C LEU A 182 8.35 15.96 -3.28
N CYS A 183 7.23 16.69 -3.30
CA CYS A 183 7.22 18.14 -3.52
C CYS A 183 7.53 18.96 -2.26
N GLY A 184 7.85 18.32 -1.14
CA GLY A 184 8.28 18.99 0.10
C GLY A 184 7.17 19.27 1.11
N ALA A 185 5.93 18.78 0.90
CA ALA A 185 4.90 18.83 1.91
C ALA A 185 5.28 17.98 3.13
N ASP A 186 4.99 18.46 4.34
CA ASP A 186 5.09 17.66 5.54
C ASP A 186 4.05 16.51 5.53
N ASN A 187 4.21 15.53 6.42
CA ASN A 187 3.38 14.34 6.40
C ASN A 187 1.90 14.63 6.65
N LYS A 188 1.58 15.61 7.48
CA LYS A 188 0.20 16.00 7.81
C LYS A 188 -0.46 16.65 6.60
N LEU A 189 0.19 17.64 6.00
CA LEU A 189 -0.30 18.33 4.80
C LEU A 189 -0.45 17.36 3.62
N ALA A 190 0.51 16.43 3.45
CA ALA A 190 0.44 15.41 2.40
C ALA A 190 -0.72 14.42 2.59
N THR A 191 -1.30 14.33 3.80
CA THR A 191 -2.42 13.44 4.13
C THR A 191 -3.78 14.16 4.02
N GLU A 192 -3.85 15.47 4.20
CA GLU A 192 -5.06 16.32 4.11
C GLU A 192 -5.52 16.56 2.66
#